data_50ad01ce6ac194da9a6ece7fef225b60
#
_entry.id   50ad01ce6ac194da9a6ece7fef225b60
#
_cell.length_a   1.000
_cell.length_b   1.000
_cell.length_c   1.000
_cell.angle_alpha   90.00
_cell.angle_beta   90.00
_cell.angle_gamma   90.00
#
_symmetry.space_group_name_H-M   'P 1'
#
loop_
_entity.id
_entity.type
_entity.pdbx_description
1 polymer ?
#
loop_
_entity_poly.entity_id
_entity_poly.type
_entity_poly.pdbx_seq_one_letter_code
_entity_poly.pdbx_strand_id
1 'polypeptide(L)'
;EGSNGPLTGGGGGGAGAQVKRASMGEGVQVKIQEQIAEGATSFLKTEYAYLAPFVLVMGAFIVAVLEGQKDIPSGQEDRGGWQAMICFVIGAVLSASAGWFGMKIATVSNVKTMEAAKTGMNPALQVAFAGGSVMGFSVVGFGILGVTILFAIFSAGENADKVENHERYMQ
;
A
#
# COMPACT_ATOMS: atom_id res chain seq x y z
N GLU A 1 70.78 27.89 0.43
CA GLU A 1 70.47 27.91 1.88
C GLU A 1 69.11 28.55 2.06
N GLY A 2 68.02 27.72 2.07
CA GLY A 2 66.66 28.14 2.26
C GLY A 2 66.00 27.21 3.24
N SER A 3 65.86 27.68 4.46
CA SER A 3 65.23 27.01 5.60
C SER A 3 63.80 26.74 5.37
N ASN A 4 63.40 25.46 5.25
CA ASN A 4 61.99 25.00 5.32
C ASN A 4 61.60 24.88 6.79
N GLY A 5 60.91 25.87 7.35
CA GLY A 5 60.19 25.76 8.63
C GLY A 5 58.93 24.92 8.48
N PRO A 6 58.55 24.04 9.44
CA PRO A 6 57.35 23.24 9.39
C PRO A 6 56.14 24.09 9.71
N LEU A 7 55.14 24.07 8.80
CA LEU A 7 53.82 24.64 9.04
C LEU A 7 53.02 23.72 9.99
N THR A 8 53.24 23.87 11.28
CA THR A 8 52.38 23.37 12.33
C THR A 8 51.33 24.43 12.65
N GLY A 9 50.07 24.14 12.43
CA GLY A 9 49.04 24.99 12.99
C GLY A 9 47.71 24.89 12.25
N GLY A 10 46.71 24.25 12.82
CA GLY A 10 45.34 24.50 12.49
C GLY A 10 44.44 23.31 12.24
N GLY A 11 44.69 22.13 12.84
CA GLY A 11 43.85 20.93 12.66
C GLY A 11 42.64 20.83 13.57
N GLY A 12 42.46 21.68 14.57
CA GLY A 12 41.38 21.50 15.57
C GLY A 12 40.02 22.11 15.23
N GLY A 13 39.98 23.14 14.36
CA GLY A 13 38.72 23.83 14.04
C GLY A 13 37.89 23.15 12.93
N GLY A 14 38.54 22.43 12.03
CA GLY A 14 37.89 21.83 10.87
C GLY A 14 37.03 20.59 11.21
N ALA A 15 37.54 19.72 12.07
CA ALA A 15 36.82 18.50 12.47
C ALA A 15 35.56 18.81 13.27
N GLY A 16 35.61 19.73 14.24
CA GLY A 16 34.43 20.15 15.00
C GLY A 16 33.38 20.85 14.15
N ALA A 17 33.81 21.66 13.16
CA ALA A 17 32.88 22.30 12.22
C ALA A 17 32.24 21.29 11.26
N GLN A 18 32.99 20.27 10.84
CA GLN A 18 32.43 19.19 10.00
C GLN A 18 31.44 18.30 10.76
N VAL A 19 31.75 17.90 11.99
CA VAL A 19 30.83 17.15 12.86
C VAL A 19 29.58 17.96 13.13
N LYS A 20 29.66 19.25 13.41
CA LYS A 20 28.50 20.12 13.61
C LYS A 20 27.68 20.27 12.35
N ARG A 21 28.29 20.38 11.18
CA ARG A 21 27.54 20.40 9.88
C ARG A 21 26.89 19.08 9.58
N ALA A 22 27.52 17.94 9.85
CA ALA A 22 26.94 16.61 9.70
C ALA A 22 25.73 16.44 10.63
N SER A 23 25.84 16.78 11.90
CA SER A 23 24.73 16.68 12.86
C SER A 23 23.58 17.63 12.54
N MET A 24 23.87 18.85 12.05
CA MET A 24 22.83 19.77 11.55
C MET A 24 22.15 19.23 10.28
N GLY A 25 22.93 18.61 9.38
CA GLY A 25 22.38 17.94 8.19
C GLY A 25 21.47 16.75 8.54
N GLU A 26 21.85 15.94 9.51
CA GLU A 26 21.01 14.85 10.02
C GLU A 26 19.70 15.36 10.64
N GLY A 27 19.76 16.40 11.45
CA GLY A 27 18.57 17.02 12.04
C GLY A 27 17.61 17.61 11.01
N VAL A 28 18.12 18.20 9.94
CA VAL A 28 17.32 18.71 8.81
C VAL A 28 16.69 17.55 8.02
N GLN A 29 17.46 16.48 7.78
CA GLN A 29 16.95 15.30 7.08
C GLN A 29 15.81 14.64 7.84
N VAL A 30 15.94 14.45 9.16
CA VAL A 30 14.87 13.88 10.00
C VAL A 30 13.60 14.73 9.94
N LYS A 31 13.71 16.05 10.00
CA LYS A 31 12.54 16.96 9.86
C LYS A 31 11.88 16.86 8.50
N ILE A 32 12.65 16.80 7.42
CA ILE A 32 12.11 16.65 6.06
C ILE A 32 11.40 15.30 5.93
N GLN A 33 11.94 14.24 6.50
CA GLN A 33 11.32 12.91 6.49
C GLN A 33 9.99 12.90 7.23
N GLU A 34 9.92 13.52 8.39
CA GLU A 34 8.70 13.64 9.18
C GLU A 34 7.64 14.44 8.42
N GLN A 35 8.00 15.54 7.80
CA GLN A 35 7.10 16.34 6.96
C GLN A 35 6.60 15.57 5.74
N ILE A 36 7.45 14.78 5.07
CA ILE A 36 7.04 13.92 3.94
C ILE A 36 6.07 12.85 4.41
N ALA A 37 6.35 12.18 5.53
CA ALA A 37 5.49 11.14 6.09
C ALA A 37 4.13 11.70 6.55
N GLU A 38 4.13 12.88 7.18
CA GLU A 38 2.92 13.58 7.60
C GLU A 38 2.09 14.05 6.39
N GLY A 39 2.75 14.65 5.39
CA GLY A 39 2.12 15.08 4.14
C GLY A 39 1.50 13.90 3.39
N ALA A 40 2.22 12.79 3.24
CA ALA A 40 1.72 11.57 2.62
C ALA A 40 0.52 10.97 3.37
N THR A 41 0.56 10.95 4.71
CA THR A 41 -0.55 10.47 5.54
C THR A 41 -1.78 11.38 5.43
N SER A 42 -1.59 12.69 5.41
CA SER A 42 -2.66 13.67 5.25
C SER A 42 -3.31 13.56 3.87
N PHE A 43 -2.50 13.40 2.82
CA PHE A 43 -2.96 13.18 1.45
C PHE A 43 -3.85 11.94 1.36
N LEU A 44 -3.39 10.80 1.89
CA LEU A 44 -4.17 9.55 1.86
C LEU A 44 -5.47 9.64 2.65
N LYS A 45 -5.46 10.28 3.81
CA LYS A 45 -6.70 10.49 4.58
C LYS A 45 -7.73 11.30 3.78
N THR A 46 -7.28 12.33 3.09
CA THR A 46 -8.15 13.15 2.25
C THR A 46 -8.67 12.36 1.05
N GLU A 47 -7.81 11.61 0.37
CA GLU A 47 -8.18 10.76 -0.76
C GLU A 47 -9.21 9.71 -0.34
N TYR A 48 -9.00 9.01 0.77
CA TYR A 48 -9.95 8.00 1.27
C TYR A 48 -11.29 8.59 1.71
N ALA A 49 -11.30 9.84 2.21
CA ALA A 49 -12.55 10.53 2.52
C ALA A 49 -13.40 10.79 1.28
N TYR A 50 -12.80 11.01 0.11
CA TYR A 50 -13.52 11.13 -1.16
C TYR A 50 -13.81 9.76 -1.81
N LEU A 51 -12.94 8.78 -1.59
CA LEU A 51 -13.12 7.44 -2.14
C LEU A 51 -14.31 6.71 -1.47
N ALA A 52 -14.51 6.88 -0.17
CA ALA A 52 -15.57 6.20 0.57
C ALA A 52 -16.98 6.50 0.02
N PRO A 53 -17.42 7.76 -0.17
CA PRO A 53 -18.73 8.04 -0.76
C PRO A 53 -18.81 7.56 -2.22
N PHE A 54 -17.72 7.62 -2.98
CA PHE A 54 -17.69 7.10 -4.34
C PHE A 54 -17.93 5.58 -4.37
N VAL A 55 -17.28 4.82 -3.49
CA VAL A 55 -17.47 3.36 -3.38
C VAL A 55 -18.93 3.04 -3.01
N LEU A 56 -19.55 3.80 -2.12
CA LEU A 56 -20.95 3.60 -1.75
C LEU A 56 -21.90 3.88 -2.92
N VAL A 57 -21.69 4.98 -3.65
CA VAL A 57 -22.51 5.33 -4.83
C VAL A 57 -22.35 4.28 -5.93
N MET A 58 -21.12 3.86 -6.22
CA MET A 58 -20.86 2.81 -7.22
C MET A 58 -21.41 1.45 -6.80
N GLY A 59 -21.31 1.10 -5.52
CA GLY A 59 -21.94 -0.12 -4.99
C GLY A 59 -23.44 -0.12 -5.18
N ALA A 60 -24.12 0.97 -4.84
CA ALA A 60 -25.55 1.15 -5.06
C ALA A 60 -25.92 1.10 -6.56
N PHE A 61 -25.11 1.71 -7.41
CA PHE A 61 -25.30 1.66 -8.86
C PHE A 61 -25.19 0.23 -9.43
N ILE A 62 -24.20 -0.55 -8.97
CA ILE A 62 -24.04 -1.96 -9.35
C ILE A 62 -25.29 -2.76 -8.99
N VAL A 63 -25.79 -2.60 -7.76
CA VAL A 63 -27.03 -3.27 -7.33
C VAL A 63 -28.21 -2.84 -8.19
N ALA A 64 -28.40 -1.55 -8.43
CA ALA A 64 -29.52 -1.03 -9.22
C ALA A 64 -29.48 -1.55 -10.67
N VAL A 65 -28.32 -1.63 -11.30
CA VAL A 65 -28.18 -2.16 -12.66
C VAL A 65 -28.47 -3.65 -12.71
N LEU A 66 -27.96 -4.43 -11.78
CA LEU A 66 -28.14 -5.88 -11.75
C LEU A 66 -29.57 -6.27 -11.35
N GLU A 67 -30.21 -5.52 -10.46
CA GLU A 67 -31.63 -5.72 -10.14
C GLU A 67 -32.56 -5.26 -11.27
N GLY A 68 -32.19 -4.24 -12.04
CA GLY A 68 -32.94 -3.79 -13.21
C GLY A 68 -32.92 -4.76 -14.39
N GLN A 69 -32.02 -5.74 -14.41
CA GLN A 69 -31.92 -6.76 -15.46
C GLN A 69 -32.75 -8.05 -15.18
N LYS A 70 -33.56 -8.07 -14.12
CA LYS A 70 -34.39 -9.22 -13.73
C LYS A 70 -35.44 -9.65 -14.75
N ASP A 71 -35.73 -8.82 -15.75
CA ASP A 71 -36.71 -9.10 -16.80
C ASP A 71 -36.22 -10.02 -17.95
N ILE A 72 -34.98 -10.52 -17.87
CA ILE A 72 -34.46 -11.46 -18.86
C ILE A 72 -34.71 -12.88 -18.33
N PRO A 73 -35.55 -13.70 -19.00
CA PRO A 73 -35.84 -15.06 -18.60
C PRO A 73 -34.68 -15.99 -18.95
N SER A 74 -33.59 -15.85 -18.25
CA SER A 74 -32.49 -16.82 -18.18
C SER A 74 -32.66 -17.55 -16.86
N GLY A 75 -33.02 -18.83 -16.87
CA GLY A 75 -33.30 -19.66 -15.70
C GLY A 75 -32.11 -19.87 -14.75
N GLN A 76 -31.42 -18.81 -14.43
CA GLN A 76 -30.37 -18.74 -13.45
C GLN A 76 -30.86 -17.91 -12.27
N GLU A 77 -30.94 -18.56 -11.13
CA GLU A 77 -31.41 -17.99 -9.87
C GLU A 77 -30.75 -16.64 -9.54
N ASP A 78 -31.55 -15.77 -9.00
CA ASP A 78 -31.46 -14.35 -8.66
C ASP A 78 -30.30 -13.95 -7.70
N ARG A 79 -29.08 -14.44 -7.95
CA ARG A 79 -27.92 -14.29 -7.03
C ARG A 79 -27.00 -13.11 -7.32
N GLY A 80 -27.30 -12.22 -8.29
CA GLY A 80 -26.27 -11.37 -8.89
C GLY A 80 -25.93 -10.07 -8.15
N GLY A 81 -26.91 -9.32 -7.69
CA GLY A 81 -26.71 -7.90 -7.34
C GLY A 81 -25.95 -7.69 -6.04
N TRP A 82 -26.36 -8.32 -4.95
CA TRP A 82 -25.74 -8.13 -3.65
C TRP A 82 -24.38 -8.84 -3.51
N GLN A 83 -24.18 -9.97 -4.20
CA GLN A 83 -22.87 -10.64 -4.24
C GLN A 83 -21.83 -9.80 -4.95
N ALA A 84 -22.20 -9.20 -6.10
CA ALA A 84 -21.32 -8.29 -6.82
C ALA A 84 -20.97 -7.04 -5.97
N MET A 85 -21.94 -6.51 -5.23
CA MET A 85 -21.71 -5.40 -4.31
C MET A 85 -20.71 -5.78 -3.20
N ILE A 86 -20.88 -6.95 -2.58
CA ILE A 86 -19.97 -7.43 -1.53
C ILE A 86 -18.55 -7.60 -2.09
N CYS A 87 -18.40 -8.24 -3.26
CA CYS A 87 -17.11 -8.37 -3.93
C CYS A 87 -16.45 -7.00 -4.19
N PHE A 88 -17.24 -6.04 -4.67
CA PHE A 88 -16.78 -4.69 -4.95
C PHE A 88 -16.29 -3.98 -3.67
N VAL A 89 -17.06 -4.04 -2.58
CA VAL A 89 -16.70 -3.41 -1.30
C VAL A 89 -15.46 -4.06 -0.70
N ILE A 90 -15.40 -5.40 -0.69
CA ILE A 90 -14.21 -6.12 -0.19
C ILE A 90 -12.98 -5.78 -1.03
N GLY A 91 -13.11 -5.73 -2.35
CA GLY A 91 -12.04 -5.32 -3.25
C GLY A 91 -11.56 -3.89 -2.98
N ALA A 92 -12.49 -2.95 -2.75
CA ALA A 92 -12.17 -1.58 -2.40
C ALA A 92 -11.41 -1.47 -1.05
N VAL A 93 -11.83 -2.23 -0.03
CA VAL A 93 -11.16 -2.27 1.29
C VAL A 93 -9.75 -2.86 1.18
N LEU A 94 -9.58 -3.95 0.44
CA LEU A 94 -8.27 -4.57 0.22
C LEU A 94 -7.34 -3.65 -0.56
N SER A 95 -7.85 -2.96 -1.59
CA SER A 95 -7.10 -1.98 -2.37
C SER A 95 -6.66 -0.79 -1.50
N ALA A 96 -7.56 -0.25 -0.68
CA ALA A 96 -7.23 0.83 0.24
C ALA A 96 -6.19 0.41 1.27
N SER A 97 -6.30 -0.81 1.82
CA SER A 97 -5.31 -1.38 2.74
C SER A 97 -3.94 -1.53 2.07
N ALA A 98 -3.89 -2.06 0.86
CA ALA A 98 -2.67 -2.19 0.08
C ALA A 98 -2.00 -0.83 -0.19
N GLY A 99 -2.79 0.19 -0.55
CA GLY A 99 -2.32 1.56 -0.73
C GLY A 99 -1.73 2.16 0.55
N TRP A 100 -2.39 1.96 1.68
CA TRP A 100 -1.90 2.43 2.98
C TRP A 100 -0.57 1.79 3.37
N PHE A 101 -0.46 0.45 3.28
CA PHE A 101 0.78 -0.26 3.55
C PHE A 101 1.88 0.12 2.56
N GLY A 102 1.54 0.23 1.27
CA GLY A 102 2.46 0.63 0.23
C GLY A 102 3.08 2.01 0.50
N MET A 103 2.26 3.00 0.86
CA MET A 103 2.75 4.32 1.21
C MET A 103 3.67 4.31 2.44
N LYS A 104 3.29 3.58 3.50
CA LYS A 104 4.15 3.46 4.70
C LYS A 104 5.50 2.83 4.39
N ILE A 105 5.50 1.75 3.59
CA ILE A 105 6.74 1.09 3.18
C ILE A 105 7.58 2.04 2.31
N ALA A 106 6.97 2.74 1.36
CA ALA A 106 7.66 3.68 0.48
C ALA A 106 8.33 4.82 1.26
N THR A 107 7.62 5.44 2.21
CA THR A 107 8.19 6.54 3.02
C THR A 107 9.36 6.07 3.87
N VAL A 108 9.27 4.91 4.51
CA VAL A 108 10.37 4.33 5.32
C VAL A 108 11.54 3.91 4.43
N SER A 109 11.28 3.29 3.27
CA SER A 109 12.33 2.86 2.34
C SER A 109 13.09 4.02 1.74
N ASN A 110 12.41 5.11 1.37
CA ASN A 110 13.06 6.30 0.84
C ASN A 110 14.07 6.90 1.83
N VAL A 111 13.69 6.96 3.10
CA VAL A 111 14.56 7.41 4.18
C VAL A 111 15.82 6.56 4.29
N LYS A 112 15.64 5.24 4.39
CA LYS A 112 16.75 4.29 4.51
C LYS A 112 17.63 4.28 3.27
N THR A 113 17.05 4.42 2.08
CA THR A 113 17.79 4.52 0.82
C THR A 113 18.67 5.76 0.79
N MET A 114 18.13 6.90 1.23
CA MET A 114 18.90 8.15 1.30
C MET A 114 20.06 8.06 2.31
N GLU A 115 19.84 7.39 3.44
CA GLU A 115 20.90 7.15 4.43
C GLU A 115 21.98 6.21 3.86
N ALA A 116 21.59 5.12 3.21
CA ALA A 116 22.50 4.19 2.56
C ALA A 116 23.28 4.84 1.41
N ALA A 117 22.71 5.83 0.72
CA ALA A 117 23.36 6.56 -0.36
C ALA A 117 24.58 7.36 0.12
N LYS A 118 24.65 7.71 1.42
CA LYS A 118 25.85 8.36 2.01
C LYS A 118 27.06 7.43 2.02
N THR A 119 26.83 6.12 2.07
CA THR A 119 27.92 5.11 2.08
C THR A 119 28.26 4.61 0.68
N GLY A 120 27.35 4.76 -0.29
CA GLY A 120 27.60 4.43 -1.68
C GLY A 120 26.33 4.06 -2.46
N MET A 121 26.46 3.98 -3.77
CA MET A 121 25.33 3.69 -4.66
C MET A 121 24.82 2.25 -4.53
N ASN A 122 25.73 1.30 -4.32
CA ASN A 122 25.37 -0.11 -4.22
C ASN A 122 24.53 -0.43 -2.96
N PRO A 123 24.88 0.03 -1.74
CA PRO A 123 24.04 -0.11 -0.57
C PRO A 123 22.68 0.57 -0.73
N ALA A 124 22.62 1.75 -1.33
CA ALA A 124 21.38 2.47 -1.60
C ALA A 124 20.43 1.67 -2.51
N LEU A 125 20.97 1.10 -3.58
CA LEU A 125 20.21 0.27 -4.51
C LEU A 125 19.64 -1.00 -3.85
N GLN A 126 20.41 -1.65 -2.99
CA GLN A 126 19.96 -2.82 -2.25
C GLN A 126 18.79 -2.48 -1.32
N VAL A 127 18.85 -1.38 -0.60
CA VAL A 127 17.77 -0.92 0.30
C VAL A 127 16.53 -0.54 -0.50
N ALA A 128 16.70 0.19 -1.60
CA ALA A 128 15.59 0.58 -2.47
C ALA A 128 14.89 -0.63 -3.09
N PHE A 129 15.67 -1.61 -3.57
CA PHE A 129 15.15 -2.86 -4.13
C PHE A 129 14.41 -3.68 -3.09
N ALA A 130 14.95 -3.83 -1.88
CA ALA A 130 14.29 -4.54 -0.79
C ALA A 130 12.96 -3.89 -0.43
N GLY A 131 12.90 -2.55 -0.30
CA GLY A 131 11.67 -1.82 -0.02
C GLY A 131 10.62 -1.99 -1.13
N GLY A 132 11.03 -1.87 -2.38
CA GLY A 132 10.15 -2.08 -3.54
C GLY A 132 9.63 -3.51 -3.63
N SER A 133 10.46 -4.50 -3.32
CA SER A 133 10.06 -5.91 -3.29
C SER A 133 9.02 -6.19 -2.21
N VAL A 134 9.21 -5.68 -1.00
CA VAL A 134 8.23 -5.83 0.10
C VAL A 134 6.90 -5.20 -0.27
N MET A 135 6.92 -3.99 -0.86
CA MET A 135 5.71 -3.32 -1.33
C MET A 135 5.01 -4.14 -2.42
N GLY A 136 5.74 -4.59 -3.44
CA GLY A 136 5.21 -5.36 -4.55
C GLY A 136 4.57 -6.68 -4.10
N PHE A 137 5.29 -7.46 -3.29
CA PHE A 137 4.76 -8.72 -2.76
C PHE A 137 3.55 -8.53 -1.84
N SER A 138 3.50 -7.45 -1.05
CA SER A 138 2.35 -7.15 -0.21
C SER A 138 1.11 -6.86 -1.04
N VAL A 139 1.21 -6.03 -2.08
CA VAL A 139 0.08 -5.68 -2.96
C VAL A 139 -0.43 -6.90 -3.71
N VAL A 140 0.47 -7.69 -4.31
CA VAL A 140 0.11 -8.92 -5.02
C VAL A 140 -0.49 -9.94 -4.06
N GLY A 141 0.09 -10.08 -2.85
CA GLY A 141 -0.42 -10.97 -1.81
C GLY A 141 -1.85 -10.63 -1.40
N PHE A 142 -2.15 -9.36 -1.14
CA PHE A 142 -3.53 -8.92 -0.85
C PHE A 142 -4.48 -9.19 -2.01
N GLY A 143 -4.06 -8.99 -3.25
CA GLY A 143 -4.87 -9.30 -4.43
C GLY A 143 -5.22 -10.79 -4.52
N ILE A 144 -4.22 -11.67 -4.44
CA ILE A 144 -4.42 -13.12 -4.51
C ILE A 144 -5.26 -13.63 -3.34
N LEU A 145 -4.96 -13.19 -2.11
CA LEU A 145 -5.74 -13.57 -0.93
C LEU A 145 -7.20 -13.12 -1.06
N GLY A 146 -7.44 -11.90 -1.51
CA GLY A 146 -8.78 -11.37 -1.70
C GLY A 146 -9.60 -12.21 -2.68
N VAL A 147 -9.05 -12.49 -3.86
CA VAL A 147 -9.72 -13.32 -4.87
C VAL A 147 -9.94 -14.75 -4.35
N THR A 148 -8.95 -15.34 -3.70
CA THR A 148 -9.05 -16.72 -3.18
C THR A 148 -10.11 -16.83 -2.10
N ILE A 149 -10.15 -15.90 -1.14
CA ILE A 149 -11.14 -15.90 -0.06
C ILE A 149 -12.55 -15.70 -0.61
N LEU A 150 -12.74 -14.74 -1.52
CA LEU A 150 -14.05 -14.50 -2.14
C LEU A 150 -14.52 -15.73 -2.93
N PHE A 151 -13.63 -16.32 -3.72
CA PHE A 151 -13.94 -17.54 -4.46
C PHE A 151 -14.32 -18.71 -3.53
N ALA A 152 -13.58 -18.91 -2.45
CA ALA A 152 -13.87 -19.95 -1.46
C ALA A 152 -15.24 -19.76 -0.79
N ILE A 153 -15.58 -18.52 -0.40
CA ILE A 153 -16.87 -18.18 0.22
C ILE A 153 -18.02 -18.47 -0.72
N PHE A 154 -17.93 -17.99 -1.97
CA PHE A 154 -19.02 -18.19 -2.94
C PHE A 154 -19.14 -19.63 -3.42
N SER A 155 -18.03 -20.34 -3.61
CA SER A 155 -18.03 -21.76 -3.96
C SER A 155 -18.60 -22.63 -2.84
N ALA A 156 -18.32 -22.32 -1.58
CA ALA A 156 -18.89 -23.04 -0.45
C ALA A 156 -20.42 -22.84 -0.35
N GLY A 157 -20.91 -21.62 -0.61
CA GLY A 157 -22.33 -21.30 -0.64
C GLY A 157 -23.07 -22.08 -1.73
N GLU A 158 -22.52 -22.13 -2.95
CA GLU A 158 -23.13 -22.87 -4.07
C GLU A 158 -23.19 -24.38 -3.82
N ASN A 159 -22.18 -24.96 -3.18
CA ASN A 159 -22.21 -26.38 -2.84
C ASN A 159 -23.23 -26.71 -1.76
N ALA A 160 -23.43 -25.82 -0.78
CA ALA A 160 -24.47 -25.99 0.25
C ALA A 160 -25.87 -26.01 -0.35
N ASP A 161 -26.17 -25.10 -1.27
CA ASP A 161 -27.47 -25.03 -1.97
C ASP A 161 -27.70 -26.24 -2.86
N LYS A 162 -26.68 -26.77 -3.51
CA LYS A 162 -26.82 -28.00 -4.34
C LYS A 162 -27.15 -29.22 -3.48
N VAL A 163 -26.58 -29.34 -2.29
CA VAL A 163 -26.85 -30.44 -1.36
C VAL A 163 -28.31 -30.36 -0.86
N GLU A 164 -28.75 -29.16 -0.42
CA GLU A 164 -30.12 -28.96 0.06
C GLU A 164 -31.17 -29.24 -1.01
N ASN A 165 -30.94 -28.78 -2.24
CA ASN A 165 -31.85 -29.08 -3.35
C ASN A 165 -31.90 -30.58 -3.69
N HIS A 166 -30.74 -31.27 -3.62
CA HIS A 166 -30.70 -32.71 -3.90
C HIS A 166 -31.54 -33.52 -2.90
N GLU A 167 -31.50 -33.18 -1.62
CA GLU A 167 -32.30 -33.79 -0.57
C GLU A 167 -33.82 -33.55 -0.78
N ARG A 168 -34.20 -32.34 -1.26
CA ARG A 168 -35.59 -31.97 -1.53
C ARG A 168 -36.20 -32.74 -2.70
N TYR A 169 -35.40 -33.17 -3.68
CA TYR A 169 -35.88 -33.99 -4.82
C TYR A 169 -35.98 -35.49 -4.50
N MET A 170 -35.43 -35.94 -3.36
CA MET A 170 -35.49 -37.35 -2.94
C MET A 170 -36.60 -37.66 -1.94
N GLN A 171 -37.38 -36.67 -1.52
CA GLN A 171 -38.57 -36.81 -0.69
C GLN A 171 -39.85 -36.74 -1.56
#